data_9db0c7644fc796f2f8312782b793a553
#
_entry.id   9db0c7644fc796f2f8312782b793a553
#
_cell.length_a   1.000
_cell.length_b   1.000
_cell.length_c   1.000
_cell.angle_alpha   90.00
_cell.angle_beta   90.00
_cell.angle_gamma   90.00
#
_symmetry.space_group_name_H-M   'P 1'
#
loop_
_entity.id
_entity.type
_entity.pdbx_description
1 polymer ?
#
loop_
_entity_poly.entity_id
_entity_poly.type
_entity_poly.pdbx_seq_one_letter_code
_entity_poly.pdbx_strand_id
1 'polypeptide(L)'
;MCIRDRFLQVGPDAPTLNEGWTTQDLAIHLLVRESKPAAAPGIFIDALSGLTEKETQKQQSRPYEDVVREWAAGPPVWMKPLNTAMNTSEHFIHHEDVRRGGGVVEPREFSQAVNEQLFALAKRFGALTMRKAPVPVILTPPNLPPVTLADRAGVAQRGDHVLRVSGEPGELLLWVSGRDAVEVNLTGAVDEFDGFNVKM
;
A
#
# COMPACT_ATOMS: atom_id res chain seq x y z
N MET A 1 8.53 -16.09 -0.36
CA MET A 1 8.30 -15.84 -1.80
C MET A 1 8.31 -14.34 -2.00
N CYS A 2 9.06 -13.81 -2.99
CA CYS A 2 9.05 -12.39 -3.29
C CYS A 2 7.91 -12.04 -4.27
N ILE A 3 7.55 -10.77 -4.38
CA ILE A 3 6.45 -10.32 -5.25
C ILE A 3 6.69 -10.66 -6.72
N ARG A 4 7.93 -10.62 -7.22
CA ARG A 4 8.29 -11.06 -8.57
C ARG A 4 7.88 -12.52 -8.82
N ASP A 5 8.25 -13.41 -7.89
CA ASP A 5 7.95 -14.84 -8.04
C ASP A 5 6.42 -15.06 -7.99
N ARG A 6 5.72 -14.25 -7.20
CA ARG A 6 4.26 -14.30 -7.15
C ARG A 6 3.63 -13.85 -8.47
N PHE A 7 4.10 -12.78 -9.08
CA PHE A 7 3.66 -12.35 -10.41
C PHE A 7 3.80 -13.47 -11.43
N LEU A 8 4.99 -14.08 -11.51
CA LEU A 8 5.24 -15.18 -12.47
C LEU A 8 4.42 -16.43 -12.18
N GLN A 9 4.09 -16.69 -10.93
CA GLN A 9 3.27 -17.85 -10.53
C GLN A 9 1.80 -17.70 -10.92
N VAL A 10 1.21 -16.50 -10.74
CA VAL A 10 -0.23 -16.30 -10.97
C VAL A 10 -0.56 -15.90 -12.42
N GLY A 11 0.42 -15.42 -13.18
CA GLY A 11 0.26 -14.99 -14.57
C GLY A 11 -0.34 -13.57 -14.71
N PRO A 12 -0.56 -13.10 -15.96
CA PRO A 12 -0.94 -11.70 -16.24
C PRO A 12 -2.37 -11.36 -15.88
N ASP A 13 -3.29 -12.32 -15.90
CA ASP A 13 -4.74 -12.08 -15.83
C ASP A 13 -5.31 -12.27 -14.42
N ALA A 14 -4.47 -12.56 -13.43
CA ALA A 14 -4.93 -12.75 -12.07
C ALA A 14 -5.47 -11.43 -11.48
N PRO A 15 -6.56 -11.46 -10.70
CA PRO A 15 -7.10 -10.27 -10.06
C PRO A 15 -6.17 -9.74 -8.96
N THR A 16 -6.27 -8.45 -8.68
CA THR A 16 -5.61 -7.77 -7.57
C THR A 16 -6.63 -7.10 -6.66
N LEU A 17 -6.22 -6.60 -5.48
CA LEU A 17 -7.09 -5.78 -4.63
C LEU A 17 -7.37 -4.40 -5.22
N ASN A 18 -6.61 -3.94 -6.20
CA ASN A 18 -6.94 -2.71 -6.93
C ASN A 18 -8.08 -3.01 -7.89
N GLU A 19 -9.23 -2.39 -7.67
CA GLU A 19 -10.44 -2.63 -8.48
C GLU A 19 -10.17 -2.44 -9.98
N GLY A 20 -10.52 -3.46 -10.77
CA GLY A 20 -10.34 -3.47 -12.22
C GLY A 20 -8.90 -3.72 -12.70
N TRP A 21 -7.94 -3.93 -11.81
CA TRP A 21 -6.55 -4.20 -12.18
C TRP A 21 -6.22 -5.69 -12.15
N THR A 22 -5.60 -6.13 -13.23
CA THR A 22 -4.93 -7.42 -13.29
C THR A 22 -3.50 -7.34 -12.74
N THR A 23 -2.87 -8.48 -12.59
CA THR A 23 -1.43 -8.56 -12.27
C THR A 23 -0.55 -7.93 -13.34
N GLN A 24 -0.98 -7.94 -14.62
CA GLN A 24 -0.28 -7.23 -15.67
C GLN A 24 -0.31 -5.71 -15.46
N ASP A 25 -1.48 -5.15 -15.14
CA ASP A 25 -1.60 -3.73 -14.89
C ASP A 25 -0.75 -3.29 -13.70
N LEU A 26 -0.75 -4.09 -12.63
CA LEU A 26 0.04 -3.83 -11.45
C LEU A 26 1.56 -3.92 -11.71
N ALA A 27 2.01 -4.92 -12.48
CA ALA A 27 3.42 -5.05 -12.85
C ALA A 27 3.89 -3.87 -13.71
N ILE A 28 3.05 -3.40 -14.64
CA ILE A 28 3.32 -2.22 -15.47
C ILE A 28 3.37 -0.95 -14.59
N HIS A 29 2.42 -0.80 -13.67
CA HIS A 29 2.41 0.32 -12.73
C HIS A 29 3.73 0.41 -11.94
N LEU A 30 4.18 -0.69 -11.36
CA LEU A 30 5.44 -0.76 -10.61
C LEU A 30 6.66 -0.45 -11.50
N LEU A 31 6.69 -0.98 -12.72
CA LEU A 31 7.76 -0.68 -13.68
C LEU A 31 7.80 0.80 -14.04
N VAL A 32 6.66 1.40 -14.36
CA VAL A 32 6.57 2.83 -14.73
C VAL A 32 6.99 3.69 -13.56
N ARG A 33 6.47 3.43 -12.37
CA ARG A 33 6.75 4.18 -11.16
C ARG A 33 8.22 4.16 -10.76
N GLU A 34 8.87 3.00 -10.85
CA GLU A 34 10.23 2.82 -10.33
C GLU A 34 11.33 3.04 -11.37
N SER A 35 11.03 2.84 -12.65
CA SER A 35 12.06 2.79 -13.70
C SER A 35 11.84 3.75 -14.87
N LYS A 36 10.69 4.49 -14.89
CA LYS A 36 10.37 5.43 -15.98
C LYS A 36 10.22 6.86 -15.44
N PRO A 37 11.31 7.56 -15.10
CA PRO A 37 11.27 8.85 -14.40
C PRO A 37 10.53 9.95 -15.16
N ALA A 38 10.44 9.87 -16.50
CA ALA A 38 9.69 10.82 -17.30
C ALA A 38 8.15 10.61 -17.21
N ALA A 39 7.70 9.40 -16.90
CA ALA A 39 6.28 9.04 -16.82
C ALA A 39 5.77 8.94 -15.38
N ALA A 40 6.62 8.57 -14.42
CA ALA A 40 6.28 8.37 -13.03
C ALA A 40 5.56 9.56 -12.36
N PRO A 41 5.88 10.84 -12.63
CA PRO A 41 5.16 11.97 -12.04
C PRO A 41 3.68 12.02 -12.35
N GLY A 42 3.24 11.50 -13.51
CA GLY A 42 1.83 11.48 -13.89
C GLY A 42 0.97 10.49 -13.07
N ILE A 43 1.59 9.64 -12.25
CA ILE A 43 0.88 8.81 -11.26
C ILE A 43 0.29 9.68 -10.15
N PHE A 44 0.94 10.82 -9.84
CA PHE A 44 0.60 11.69 -8.70
C PHE A 44 0.09 13.06 -9.12
N ILE A 45 0.29 13.44 -10.38
CA ILE A 45 -0.01 14.78 -10.91
C ILE A 45 -0.91 14.63 -12.14
N ASP A 46 -2.19 14.93 -12.00
CA ASP A 46 -3.20 14.78 -13.06
C ASP A 46 -2.81 15.46 -14.37
N ALA A 47 -2.19 16.64 -14.30
CA ALA A 47 -1.72 17.37 -15.49
C ALA A 47 -0.65 16.62 -16.30
N LEU A 48 -0.02 15.60 -15.72
CA LEU A 48 1.02 14.77 -16.33
C LEU A 48 0.53 13.33 -16.62
N SER A 49 -0.73 12.99 -16.34
CA SER A 49 -1.29 11.64 -16.50
C SER A 49 -1.10 11.09 -17.91
N GLY A 50 -1.20 11.92 -18.95
CA GLY A 50 -0.98 11.51 -20.33
C GLY A 50 0.42 10.95 -20.62
N LEU A 51 1.46 11.33 -19.85
CA LEU A 51 2.80 10.73 -19.96
C LEU A 51 2.81 9.31 -19.39
N THR A 52 2.15 9.11 -18.27
CA THR A 52 1.98 7.80 -17.64
C THR A 52 1.16 6.87 -18.52
N GLU A 53 0.03 7.34 -19.03
CA GLU A 53 -0.86 6.57 -19.92
C GLU A 53 -0.14 6.10 -21.17
N LYS A 54 0.61 6.99 -21.81
CA LYS A 54 1.40 6.64 -23.01
C LYS A 54 2.44 5.58 -22.73
N GLU A 55 3.16 5.68 -21.61
CA GLU A 55 4.15 4.67 -21.24
C GLU A 55 3.47 3.36 -20.84
N THR A 56 2.35 3.39 -20.12
CA THR A 56 1.55 2.23 -19.77
C THR A 56 1.10 1.47 -21.02
N GLN A 57 0.50 2.15 -22.00
CA GLN A 57 0.08 1.54 -23.28
C GLN A 57 1.24 0.86 -24.01
N LYS A 58 2.41 1.50 -24.01
CA LYS A 58 3.63 0.92 -24.59
C LYS A 58 4.06 -0.35 -23.86
N GLN A 59 3.94 -0.39 -22.52
CA GLN A 59 4.29 -1.57 -21.74
C GLN A 59 3.26 -2.69 -21.89
N GLN A 60 1.98 -2.39 -22.06
CA GLN A 60 0.91 -3.37 -22.30
C GLN A 60 1.10 -4.18 -23.58
N SER A 61 1.80 -3.63 -24.58
CA SER A 61 2.10 -4.35 -25.83
C SER A 61 3.27 -5.33 -25.73
N ARG A 62 3.93 -5.43 -24.56
CA ARG A 62 5.08 -6.29 -24.31
C ARG A 62 4.68 -7.61 -23.66
N PRO A 63 5.49 -8.69 -23.82
CA PRO A 63 5.31 -9.90 -23.05
C PRO A 63 5.36 -9.62 -21.55
N TYR A 64 4.42 -10.17 -20.80
CA TYR A 64 4.27 -9.96 -19.36
C TYR A 64 5.55 -10.27 -18.57
N GLU A 65 6.18 -11.41 -18.88
CA GLU A 65 7.39 -11.86 -18.20
C GLU A 65 8.57 -10.89 -18.41
N ASP A 66 8.62 -10.22 -19.55
CA ASP A 66 9.66 -9.23 -19.83
C ASP A 66 9.44 -7.96 -19.01
N VAL A 67 8.19 -7.53 -18.83
CA VAL A 67 7.81 -6.42 -17.94
C VAL A 67 8.22 -6.75 -16.50
N VAL A 68 7.84 -7.94 -16.01
CA VAL A 68 8.17 -8.40 -14.65
C VAL A 68 9.69 -8.51 -14.45
N ARG A 69 10.43 -9.04 -15.44
CA ARG A 69 11.90 -9.15 -15.35
C ARG A 69 12.58 -7.78 -15.34
N GLU A 70 12.13 -6.86 -16.20
CA GLU A 70 12.69 -5.50 -16.23
C GLU A 70 12.46 -4.78 -14.91
N TRP A 71 11.24 -4.83 -14.38
CA TRP A 71 10.95 -4.26 -13.06
C TRP A 71 11.80 -4.90 -11.96
N ALA A 72 11.92 -6.23 -11.93
CA ALA A 72 12.69 -6.95 -10.93
C ALA A 72 14.21 -6.70 -11.00
N ALA A 73 14.74 -6.27 -12.13
CA ALA A 73 16.13 -5.82 -12.26
C ALA A 73 16.39 -4.50 -11.48
N GLY A 74 15.32 -3.83 -11.12
CA GLY A 74 15.34 -2.58 -10.35
C GLY A 74 15.61 -1.33 -11.19
N PRO A 75 15.45 -0.15 -10.57
CA PRO A 75 15.64 1.11 -11.25
C PRO A 75 17.11 1.33 -11.62
N PRO A 76 17.37 2.22 -12.60
CA PRO A 76 18.73 2.66 -12.93
C PRO A 76 19.51 3.08 -11.69
N VAL A 77 20.82 2.83 -11.66
CA VAL A 77 21.68 3.00 -10.46
C VAL A 77 21.57 4.40 -9.85
N TRP A 78 21.42 5.42 -10.68
CA TRP A 78 21.30 6.82 -10.24
C TRP A 78 19.96 7.15 -9.55
N MET A 79 18.93 6.32 -9.73
CA MET A 79 17.62 6.46 -9.07
C MET A 79 17.55 5.73 -7.73
N LYS A 80 18.44 4.78 -7.46
CA LYS A 80 18.40 3.92 -6.26
C LYS A 80 18.33 4.69 -4.93
N PRO A 81 19.05 5.79 -4.70
CA PRO A 81 19.05 6.49 -3.41
C PRO A 81 17.68 7.10 -3.04
N LEU A 82 16.90 7.49 -4.05
CA LEU A 82 15.61 8.18 -3.85
C LEU A 82 14.45 7.23 -3.49
N ASN A 83 14.61 5.94 -3.71
CA ASN A 83 13.49 5.00 -3.78
C ASN A 83 13.35 4.04 -2.58
N THR A 84 14.37 3.89 -1.71
CA THR A 84 14.42 2.72 -0.81
C THR A 84 13.26 2.64 0.20
N ALA A 85 12.92 3.74 0.88
CA ALA A 85 11.86 3.70 1.92
C ALA A 85 10.44 3.66 1.34
N MET A 86 10.22 4.36 0.21
CA MET A 86 8.92 4.35 -0.48
C MET A 86 8.65 3.01 -1.16
N ASN A 87 9.67 2.41 -1.79
CA ASN A 87 9.50 1.14 -2.48
C ASN A 87 9.25 -0.03 -1.52
N THR A 88 9.76 0.01 -0.28
CA THR A 88 9.50 -1.06 0.68
C THR A 88 8.01 -1.16 1.02
N SER A 89 7.33 -0.04 1.25
CA SER A 89 5.88 -0.04 1.51
C SER A 89 5.09 -0.48 0.29
N GLU A 90 5.42 0.05 -0.89
CA GLU A 90 4.77 -0.31 -2.15
C GLU A 90 4.91 -1.80 -2.46
N HIS A 91 6.13 -2.35 -2.34
CA HIS A 91 6.35 -3.78 -2.57
C HIS A 91 5.60 -4.65 -1.58
N PHE A 92 5.48 -4.23 -0.33
CA PHE A 92 4.66 -4.96 0.64
C PHE A 92 3.17 -4.89 0.29
N ILE A 93 2.63 -3.69 0.09
CA ILE A 93 1.22 -3.46 -0.20
C ILE A 93 0.82 -4.21 -1.48
N HIS A 94 1.56 -4.02 -2.56
CA HIS A 94 1.25 -4.65 -3.83
C HIS A 94 1.50 -6.16 -3.87
N HIS A 95 2.40 -6.68 -3.02
CA HIS A 95 2.50 -8.13 -2.84
C HIS A 95 1.22 -8.69 -2.21
N GLU A 96 0.66 -8.00 -1.21
CA GLU A 96 -0.61 -8.39 -0.62
C GLU A 96 -1.78 -8.18 -1.60
N ASP A 97 -1.76 -7.14 -2.43
CA ASP A 97 -2.77 -6.93 -3.48
C ASP A 97 -2.86 -8.15 -4.43
N VAL A 98 -1.71 -8.71 -4.83
CA VAL A 98 -1.67 -9.93 -5.65
C VAL A 98 -2.05 -11.19 -4.86
N ARG A 99 -1.63 -11.29 -3.60
CA ARG A 99 -1.95 -12.46 -2.77
C ARG A 99 -3.43 -12.58 -2.47
N ARG A 100 -4.08 -11.46 -2.22
CA ARG A 100 -5.47 -11.38 -1.75
C ARG A 100 -6.46 -11.09 -2.88
N GLY A 101 -5.99 -10.77 -4.08
CA GLY A 101 -6.85 -10.47 -5.23
C GLY A 101 -7.84 -11.58 -5.58
N GLY A 102 -7.51 -12.84 -5.26
CA GLY A 102 -8.41 -13.99 -5.39
C GLY A 102 -9.45 -14.13 -4.28
N GLY A 103 -9.57 -13.17 -3.36
CA GLY A 103 -10.56 -13.15 -2.28
C GLY A 103 -10.14 -13.90 -1.00
N VAL A 104 -8.94 -14.45 -0.94
CA VAL A 104 -8.44 -15.14 0.26
C VAL A 104 -7.62 -14.16 1.11
N VAL A 105 -8.12 -13.80 2.28
CA VAL A 105 -7.41 -12.99 3.27
C VAL A 105 -6.68 -13.93 4.22
N GLU A 106 -5.35 -13.91 4.14
CA GLU A 106 -4.49 -14.75 4.97
C GLU A 106 -3.28 -13.92 5.43
N PRO A 107 -3.31 -13.41 6.67
CA PRO A 107 -2.20 -12.66 7.25
C PRO A 107 -0.91 -13.46 7.28
N ARG A 108 0.21 -12.78 7.15
CA ARG A 108 1.53 -13.40 7.26
C ARG A 108 2.18 -13.07 8.60
N GLU A 109 2.81 -14.07 9.19
CA GLU A 109 3.66 -13.87 10.35
C GLU A 109 5.04 -13.34 9.93
N PHE A 110 5.52 -12.37 10.67
CA PHE A 110 6.82 -11.74 10.45
C PHE A 110 7.66 -11.72 11.75
N SER A 111 8.98 -11.63 11.60
CA SER A 111 9.86 -11.41 12.74
C SER A 111 9.59 -10.05 13.39
N GLN A 112 9.95 -9.90 14.66
CA GLN A 112 9.80 -8.64 15.40
C GLN A 112 10.41 -7.44 14.64
N ALA A 113 11.61 -7.59 14.08
CA ALA A 113 12.28 -6.53 13.34
C ALA A 113 11.51 -6.12 12.07
N VAL A 114 10.87 -7.05 11.38
CA VAL A 114 10.02 -6.76 10.21
C VAL A 114 8.72 -6.08 10.67
N ASN A 115 8.10 -6.54 11.75
CA ASN A 115 6.90 -5.93 12.33
C ASN A 115 7.16 -4.48 12.75
N GLU A 116 8.30 -4.17 13.36
CA GLU A 116 8.70 -2.79 13.68
C GLU A 116 8.80 -1.91 12.43
N GLN A 117 9.39 -2.43 11.35
CA GLN A 117 9.49 -1.70 10.07
C GLN A 117 8.12 -1.49 9.43
N LEU A 118 7.27 -2.51 9.38
CA LEU A 118 5.91 -2.41 8.83
C LEU A 118 5.07 -1.41 9.62
N PHE A 119 5.19 -1.42 10.95
CA PHE A 119 4.48 -0.46 11.78
C PHE A 119 5.00 0.98 11.62
N ALA A 120 6.31 1.16 11.45
CA ALA A 120 6.87 2.47 11.13
C ALA A 120 6.36 3.00 9.78
N LEU A 121 6.15 2.12 8.79
CA LEU A 121 5.53 2.47 7.51
C LEU A 121 4.04 2.79 7.70
N ALA A 122 3.30 1.99 8.46
CA ALA A 122 1.88 2.25 8.79
C ALA A 122 1.69 3.62 9.44
N LYS A 123 2.58 4.01 10.35
CA LYS A 123 2.58 5.35 10.95
C LYS A 123 2.77 6.45 9.92
N ARG A 124 3.74 6.30 9.00
CA ARG A 124 4.03 7.31 7.97
C ARG A 124 2.89 7.45 6.97
N PHE A 125 2.38 6.33 6.47
CA PHE A 125 1.23 6.30 5.57
C PHE A 125 -0.01 6.87 6.24
N GLY A 126 -0.34 6.38 7.44
CA GLY A 126 -1.49 6.84 8.20
C GLY A 126 -1.45 8.33 8.53
N ALA A 127 -0.27 8.92 8.76
CA ALA A 127 -0.14 10.36 8.96
C ALA A 127 -0.57 11.18 7.73
N LEU A 128 -0.46 10.61 6.52
CA LEU A 128 -0.88 11.25 5.28
C LEU A 128 -2.35 10.94 4.97
N THR A 129 -2.71 9.67 4.94
CA THR A 129 -4.01 9.18 4.49
C THR A 129 -5.13 9.50 5.48
N MET A 130 -4.84 9.41 6.79
CA MET A 130 -5.81 9.71 7.84
C MET A 130 -5.89 11.20 8.21
N ARG A 131 -5.15 12.07 7.52
CA ARG A 131 -5.12 13.51 7.85
C ARG A 131 -6.49 14.18 7.90
N LYS A 132 -7.46 13.67 7.13
CA LYS A 132 -8.84 14.18 7.08
C LYS A 132 -9.84 13.29 7.82
N ALA A 133 -9.37 12.31 8.59
CA ALA A 133 -10.24 11.44 9.35
C ALA A 133 -11.17 12.26 10.28
N PRO A 134 -12.44 11.87 10.40
CA PRO A 134 -13.43 12.60 11.21
C PRO A 134 -13.11 12.58 12.71
N VAL A 135 -12.47 11.51 13.17
CA VAL A 135 -12.05 11.29 14.57
C VAL A 135 -10.57 10.86 14.62
N PRO A 136 -9.89 11.06 15.77
CA PRO A 136 -8.55 10.51 15.95
C PRO A 136 -8.54 8.99 15.78
N VAL A 137 -7.50 8.46 15.14
CA VAL A 137 -7.31 7.02 14.91
C VAL A 137 -6.12 6.53 15.73
N ILE A 138 -6.33 5.49 16.53
CA ILE A 138 -5.27 4.87 17.33
C ILE A 138 -4.97 3.48 16.75
N LEU A 139 -3.78 3.34 16.17
CA LEU A 139 -3.28 2.04 15.71
C LEU A 139 -2.67 1.28 16.88
N THR A 140 -3.14 0.07 17.13
CA THR A 140 -2.75 -0.75 18.29
C THR A 140 -2.26 -2.12 17.82
N PRO A 141 -0.96 -2.27 17.56
CA PRO A 141 -0.35 -3.57 17.30
C PRO A 141 -0.17 -4.36 18.60
N PRO A 142 -0.12 -5.71 18.57
CA PRO A 142 -0.06 -6.54 19.78
C PRO A 142 1.22 -6.35 20.61
N ASN A 143 2.37 -6.13 19.99
CA ASN A 143 3.69 -6.15 20.66
C ASN A 143 4.47 -4.84 20.48
N LEU A 144 3.83 -3.76 20.08
CA LEU A 144 4.47 -2.44 19.88
C LEU A 144 3.61 -1.35 20.53
N PRO A 145 4.20 -0.20 20.92
CA PRO A 145 3.44 0.91 21.46
C PRO A 145 2.40 1.43 20.44
N PRO A 146 1.16 1.75 20.89
CA PRO A 146 0.15 2.32 20.02
C PRO A 146 0.57 3.69 19.48
N VAL A 147 0.01 4.06 18.34
CA VAL A 147 0.26 5.34 17.68
C VAL A 147 -1.05 6.04 17.38
N THR A 148 -1.15 7.32 17.74
CA THR A 148 -2.31 8.17 17.45
C THR A 148 -2.06 8.95 16.16
N LEU A 149 -3.05 8.91 15.27
CA LEU A 149 -3.10 9.63 14.01
C LEU A 149 -4.29 10.61 14.03
N ALA A 150 -4.19 11.71 13.29
CA ALA A 150 -5.26 12.70 13.09
C ALA A 150 -5.78 13.37 14.37
N ASP A 151 -5.05 13.34 15.47
CA ASP A 151 -5.46 14.00 16.73
C ASP A 151 -5.14 15.50 16.71
N ARG A 152 -5.96 16.29 16.01
CA ARG A 152 -5.76 17.74 15.88
C ARG A 152 -6.18 18.53 17.12
N ALA A 153 -7.07 17.97 17.92
CA ALA A 153 -7.67 18.66 19.06
C ALA A 153 -7.21 18.10 20.42
N GLY A 154 -6.25 17.16 20.43
CA GLY A 154 -5.80 16.49 21.65
C GLY A 154 -6.90 15.64 22.30
N VAL A 155 -7.88 15.20 21.52
CA VAL A 155 -9.04 14.42 22.00
C VAL A 155 -8.63 13.05 22.44
N ALA A 156 -7.64 12.45 21.78
CA ALA A 156 -7.16 11.10 22.08
C ALA A 156 -6.65 10.96 23.54
N GLN A 157 -6.10 12.02 24.10
CA GLN A 157 -5.66 12.05 25.51
C GLN A 157 -6.82 11.99 26.51
N ARG A 158 -8.02 12.41 26.10
CA ARG A 158 -9.25 12.37 26.92
C ARG A 158 -10.01 11.05 26.81
N GLY A 159 -9.65 10.20 25.85
CA GLY A 159 -10.05 8.79 25.80
C GLY A 159 -11.38 8.46 25.15
N ASP A 160 -12.26 9.43 24.88
CA ASP A 160 -13.67 9.12 24.71
C ASP A 160 -14.21 9.09 23.27
N HIS A 161 -13.52 9.68 22.32
CA HIS A 161 -14.05 9.83 20.97
C HIS A 161 -12.99 9.54 19.91
N VAL A 162 -12.58 8.30 19.85
CA VAL A 162 -11.50 7.82 18.98
C VAL A 162 -11.87 6.51 18.31
N LEU A 163 -11.39 6.30 17.09
CA LEU A 163 -11.38 4.99 16.46
C LEU A 163 -10.11 4.24 16.87
N ARG A 164 -10.25 3.04 17.40
CA ARG A 164 -9.12 2.12 17.67
C ARG A 164 -9.10 1.03 16.62
N VAL A 165 -7.94 0.84 16.02
CA VAL A 165 -7.69 -0.19 15.01
C VAL A 165 -6.61 -1.11 15.54
N SER A 166 -6.97 -2.34 15.88
CA SER A 166 -6.05 -3.34 16.42
C SER A 166 -5.79 -4.43 15.39
N GLY A 167 -4.53 -4.84 15.24
CA GLY A 167 -4.13 -5.87 14.30
C GLY A 167 -2.61 -5.98 14.16
N GLU A 168 -2.17 -6.98 13.44
CA GLU A 168 -0.74 -7.14 13.13
C GLU A 168 -0.22 -5.95 12.32
N PRO A 169 1.05 -5.57 12.46
CA PRO A 169 1.64 -4.41 11.78
C PRO A 169 1.43 -4.39 10.26
N GLY A 170 1.49 -5.56 9.61
CA GLY A 170 1.20 -5.67 8.17
C GLY A 170 -0.24 -5.35 7.82
N GLU A 171 -1.19 -5.84 8.63
CA GLU A 171 -2.62 -5.57 8.46
C GLU A 171 -2.94 -4.08 8.70
N LEU A 172 -2.32 -3.49 9.71
CA LEU A 172 -2.46 -2.05 9.99
C LEU A 172 -1.90 -1.20 8.82
N LEU A 173 -0.77 -1.61 8.22
CA LEU A 173 -0.24 -0.91 7.04
C LEU A 173 -1.19 -1.01 5.85
N LEU A 174 -1.76 -2.17 5.58
CA LEU A 174 -2.75 -2.35 4.52
C LEU A 174 -4.01 -1.53 4.79
N TRP A 175 -4.52 -1.53 6.01
CA TRP A 175 -5.69 -0.76 6.37
C TRP A 175 -5.49 0.75 6.17
N VAL A 176 -4.37 1.33 6.66
CA VAL A 176 -4.10 2.77 6.45
C VAL A 176 -3.80 3.11 4.99
N SER A 177 -3.52 2.14 4.15
CA SER A 177 -3.37 2.30 2.70
C SER A 177 -4.68 2.05 1.92
N GLY A 178 -5.83 1.90 2.63
CA GLY A 178 -7.15 1.82 2.03
C GLY A 178 -7.53 0.44 1.51
N ARG A 179 -6.92 -0.64 2.01
CA ARG A 179 -7.32 -2.01 1.68
C ARG A 179 -8.36 -2.50 2.66
N ASP A 180 -9.46 -3.08 2.13
CA ASP A 180 -10.55 -3.64 2.92
C ASP A 180 -10.32 -5.13 3.24
N ALA A 181 -9.55 -5.84 2.40
CA ALA A 181 -9.20 -7.24 2.59
C ALA A 181 -8.10 -7.41 3.64
N VAL A 182 -8.40 -7.07 4.90
CA VAL A 182 -7.46 -7.04 6.03
C VAL A 182 -8.08 -7.65 7.28
N GLU A 183 -7.25 -8.19 8.17
CA GLU A 183 -7.66 -8.66 9.49
C GLU A 183 -7.32 -7.62 10.57
N VAL A 184 -8.25 -6.69 10.79
CA VAL A 184 -8.18 -5.69 11.86
C VAL A 184 -9.47 -5.67 12.67
N ASN A 185 -9.35 -5.32 13.94
CA ASN A 185 -10.51 -5.11 14.82
C ASN A 185 -10.70 -3.61 15.06
N LEU A 186 -11.91 -3.11 14.76
CA LEU A 186 -12.29 -1.71 14.92
C LEU A 186 -13.15 -1.57 16.18
N THR A 187 -12.81 -0.61 17.05
CA THR A 187 -13.59 -0.29 18.24
C THR A 187 -13.65 1.22 18.49
N GLY A 188 -14.63 1.67 19.26
CA GLY A 188 -14.86 3.10 19.55
C GLY A 188 -15.76 3.76 18.52
N ALA A 189 -15.35 4.89 17.99
CA ALA A 189 -16.15 5.73 17.07
C ALA A 189 -16.22 5.15 15.63
N VAL A 190 -16.66 3.90 15.50
CA VAL A 190 -16.72 3.18 14.20
C VAL A 190 -17.72 3.83 13.27
N ASP A 191 -18.94 4.12 13.78
CA ASP A 191 -20.03 4.67 12.97
C ASP A 191 -19.68 6.05 12.35
N GLU A 192 -18.82 6.82 13.03
CA GLU A 192 -18.37 8.13 12.52
C GLU A 192 -17.29 8.01 11.46
N PHE A 193 -16.61 6.87 11.41
CA PHE A 193 -15.62 6.57 10.40
C PHE A 193 -16.24 5.91 9.16
N ASP A 194 -17.51 5.47 9.27
CA ASP A 194 -18.23 4.88 8.15
C ASP A 194 -18.34 5.88 6.98
N GLY A 195 -18.00 5.42 5.78
CA GLY A 195 -17.92 6.28 4.58
C GLY A 195 -16.65 7.11 4.44
N PHE A 196 -15.69 7.05 5.38
CA PHE A 196 -14.39 7.66 5.20
C PHE A 196 -13.55 6.86 4.22
N ASN A 197 -13.43 7.37 3.00
CA ASN A 197 -12.55 6.78 1.98
C ASN A 197 -11.12 7.27 2.17
N VAL A 198 -10.20 6.33 2.37
CA VAL A 198 -8.76 6.57 2.30
C VAL A 198 -8.40 6.88 0.85
N LYS A 199 -8.22 8.16 0.53
CA LYS A 199 -7.74 8.58 -0.80
C LYS A 199 -6.21 8.58 -0.79
N MET A 200 -5.63 7.70 -1.60
CA MET A 200 -4.23 7.82 -2.01
C MET A 200 -4.08 8.74 -3.21
#